data_69d4dd399783040719e5c025117c58ec
#
_entry.id   69d4dd399783040719e5c025117c58ec
#
_cell.length_a   1.000
_cell.length_b   1.000
_cell.length_c   1.000
_cell.angle_alpha   90.00
_cell.angle_beta   90.00
_cell.angle_gamma   90.00
#
_symmetry.space_group_name_H-M   'P 1'
#
loop_
_entity.id
_entity.type
_entity.pdbx_description
1 polymer ?
#
loop_
_entity_poly.entity_id
_entity_poly.type
_entity_poly.pdbx_seq_one_letter_code
_entity_poly.pdbx_strand_id
1 'polypeptide(L)'
;MATGPRTLRKRSLLAILFALISLPLLEATVTAAEGLITIQSHSGPKETMQRLEAAVKAKSFIVFAHIDHSAQAAEVNLGLLPTDLLIFGSPKGGTPLMRSNQTIGIDLPLKALVWQDEKGATWLSYNDPEWIVQRHGGAGGTENTVRAISDALKAIAASATSAE
;
A
#
# COMPACT_ATOMS: atom_id res chain seq x y z
N MET A 1 -36.12 -37.88 -75.68
CA MET A 1 -35.18 -38.60 -74.81
C MET A 1 -33.96 -37.70 -74.61
N ALA A 2 -33.82 -36.98 -73.50
CA ALA A 2 -32.56 -36.40 -73.08
C ALA A 2 -32.72 -35.93 -71.65
N THR A 3 -32.08 -36.61 -70.75
CA THR A 3 -32.01 -36.36 -69.33
C THR A 3 -30.95 -35.29 -69.05
N GLY A 4 -31.35 -34.16 -68.48
CA GLY A 4 -30.41 -33.08 -68.00
C GLY A 4 -29.95 -33.33 -66.56
N PRO A 5 -28.71 -32.99 -66.24
CA PRO A 5 -28.18 -33.21 -64.90
C PRO A 5 -28.59 -32.16 -63.87
N ARG A 6 -28.89 -32.64 -62.69
CA ARG A 6 -29.21 -31.85 -61.47
C ARG A 6 -27.96 -31.14 -60.97
N THR A 7 -27.97 -29.82 -60.91
CA THR A 7 -26.93 -29.01 -60.28
C THR A 7 -27.13 -29.00 -58.76
N LEU A 8 -26.16 -29.52 -58.01
CA LEU A 8 -26.05 -29.39 -56.54
C LEU A 8 -25.65 -27.96 -56.18
N ARG A 9 -26.52 -27.27 -55.47
CA ARG A 9 -26.24 -25.98 -54.87
C ARG A 9 -25.36 -26.18 -53.62
N LYS A 10 -24.08 -25.80 -53.72
CA LYS A 10 -23.18 -25.72 -52.56
C LYS A 10 -23.62 -24.55 -51.64
N ARG A 11 -24.09 -24.89 -50.43
CA ARG A 11 -24.31 -23.95 -49.36
C ARG A 11 -22.96 -23.68 -48.69
N SER A 12 -22.41 -22.48 -48.91
CA SER A 12 -21.23 -22.00 -48.16
C SER A 12 -21.65 -21.59 -46.77
N LEU A 13 -21.23 -22.37 -45.75
CA LEU A 13 -21.27 -21.98 -44.35
C LEU A 13 -20.13 -20.99 -44.11
N LEU A 14 -20.48 -19.72 -43.93
CA LEU A 14 -19.53 -18.69 -43.46
C LEU A 14 -19.41 -18.83 -41.93
N ALA A 15 -18.36 -19.48 -41.47
CA ALA A 15 -18.01 -19.53 -40.05
C ALA A 15 -17.36 -18.22 -39.65
N ILE A 16 -18.11 -17.38 -38.90
CA ILE A 16 -17.58 -16.17 -38.32
C ILE A 16 -16.82 -16.57 -37.05
N LEU A 17 -15.49 -16.54 -37.16
CA LEU A 17 -14.57 -16.76 -36.03
C LEU A 17 -14.53 -15.47 -35.20
N PHE A 18 -15.25 -15.45 -34.06
CA PHE A 18 -15.13 -14.39 -33.07
C PHE A 18 -13.80 -14.60 -32.33
N ALA A 19 -12.76 -13.87 -32.73
CA ALA A 19 -11.53 -13.77 -31.96
C ALA A 19 -11.79 -12.89 -30.73
N LEU A 20 -11.93 -13.49 -29.55
CA LEU A 20 -11.89 -12.79 -28.28
C LEU A 20 -10.46 -12.24 -28.09
N ILE A 21 -10.27 -10.96 -28.39
CA ILE A 21 -9.06 -10.24 -28.01
C ILE A 21 -9.17 -9.98 -26.51
N SER A 22 -8.59 -10.88 -25.71
CA SER A 22 -8.34 -10.62 -24.30
C SER A 22 -7.27 -9.53 -24.20
N LEU A 23 -7.70 -8.28 -23.99
CA LEU A 23 -6.81 -7.18 -23.62
C LEU A 23 -6.21 -7.51 -22.26
N PRO A 24 -4.87 -7.59 -22.09
CA PRO A 24 -4.30 -7.71 -20.78
C PRO A 24 -4.64 -6.44 -19.99
N LEU A 25 -5.28 -6.59 -18.82
CA LEU A 25 -5.35 -5.51 -17.85
C LEU A 25 -3.90 -5.14 -17.52
N LEU A 26 -3.49 -3.97 -17.96
CA LEU A 26 -2.23 -3.36 -17.56
C LEU A 26 -2.41 -2.95 -16.10
N GLU A 27 -2.04 -3.84 -15.18
CA GLU A 27 -1.93 -3.46 -13.77
C GLU A 27 -0.86 -2.38 -13.70
N ALA A 28 -1.28 -1.16 -13.35
CA ALA A 28 -0.36 -0.07 -13.11
C ALA A 28 0.47 -0.43 -11.88
N THR A 29 1.65 -0.98 -12.10
CA THR A 29 2.67 -1.12 -11.06
C THR A 29 3.09 0.30 -10.67
N VAL A 30 2.57 0.80 -9.57
CA VAL A 30 3.15 1.96 -8.90
C VAL A 30 4.55 1.53 -8.51
N THR A 31 5.57 2.09 -9.17
CA THR A 31 6.97 1.87 -8.79
C THR A 31 7.12 2.52 -7.42
N ALA A 32 7.02 1.71 -6.37
CA ALA A 32 7.23 2.19 -5.01
C ALA A 32 8.67 2.69 -4.88
N ALA A 33 8.86 3.85 -4.25
CA ALA A 33 10.19 4.30 -3.86
C ALA A 33 10.86 3.22 -3.00
N GLU A 34 12.17 3.07 -3.15
CA GLU A 34 12.92 2.05 -2.42
C GLU A 34 12.66 2.16 -0.91
N GLY A 35 12.27 1.05 -0.29
CA GLY A 35 11.94 1.00 1.13
C GLY A 35 10.56 1.53 1.51
N LEU A 36 9.74 2.01 0.57
CA LEU A 36 8.37 2.44 0.83
C LEU A 36 7.39 1.32 0.48
N ILE A 37 6.64 0.85 1.46
CA ILE A 37 5.55 -0.11 1.27
C ILE A 37 4.25 0.68 1.16
N THR A 38 3.49 0.45 0.08
CA THR A 38 2.21 1.12 -0.19
C THR A 38 1.13 0.09 -0.48
N ILE A 39 0.00 0.19 0.22
CA ILE A 39 -1.12 -0.75 0.17
C ILE A 39 -2.39 0.06 -0.09
N GLN A 40 -3.19 -0.36 -1.06
CA GLN A 40 -4.49 0.25 -1.32
C GLN A 40 -5.48 -0.13 -0.20
N SER A 41 -6.23 0.85 0.30
CA SER A 41 -7.30 0.62 1.26
C SER A 41 -8.63 0.43 0.56
N HIS A 42 -9.47 -0.45 1.12
CA HIS A 42 -10.86 -0.62 0.69
C HIS A 42 -11.80 0.45 1.28
N SER A 43 -11.33 1.22 2.25
CA SER A 43 -12.08 2.30 2.92
C SER A 43 -11.58 3.68 2.52
N GLY A 44 -12.38 4.72 2.81
CA GLY A 44 -11.96 6.12 2.62
C GLY A 44 -10.87 6.55 3.61
N PRO A 45 -10.21 7.72 3.37
CA PRO A 45 -9.05 8.15 4.16
C PRO A 45 -9.32 8.22 5.65
N LYS A 46 -10.42 8.84 6.06
CA LYS A 46 -10.79 8.99 7.47
C LYS A 46 -10.98 7.65 8.19
N GLU A 47 -11.68 6.72 7.56
CA GLU A 47 -11.92 5.40 8.14
C GLU A 47 -10.63 4.58 8.19
N THR A 48 -9.82 4.62 7.13
CA THR A 48 -8.51 3.96 7.10
C THR A 48 -7.61 4.46 8.23
N MET A 49 -7.59 5.78 8.49
CA MET A 49 -6.82 6.35 9.60
C MET A 49 -7.35 5.90 10.97
N GLN A 50 -8.66 5.86 11.16
CA GLN A 50 -9.27 5.37 12.40
C GLN A 50 -8.93 3.89 12.66
N ARG A 51 -9.02 3.05 11.63
CA ARG A 51 -8.64 1.63 11.70
C ARG A 51 -7.14 1.45 11.96
N LEU A 52 -6.29 2.28 11.33
CA LEU A 52 -4.85 2.29 11.55
C LEU A 52 -4.52 2.60 13.01
N GLU A 53 -5.11 3.66 13.56
CA GLU A 53 -4.88 4.04 14.96
C GLU A 53 -5.36 2.95 15.93
N ALA A 54 -6.52 2.35 15.67
CA ALA A 54 -7.03 1.23 16.47
C ALA A 54 -6.09 0.02 16.42
N ALA A 55 -5.60 -0.35 15.23
CA ALA A 55 -4.69 -1.47 15.04
C ALA A 55 -3.32 -1.23 15.72
N VAL A 56 -2.81 0.00 15.66
CA VAL A 56 -1.59 0.42 16.36
C VAL A 56 -1.74 0.25 17.88
N LYS A 57 -2.84 0.73 18.45
CA LYS A 57 -3.15 0.59 19.89
C LYS A 57 -3.34 -0.88 20.29
N ALA A 58 -4.02 -1.68 19.48
CA ALA A 58 -4.22 -3.11 19.72
C ALA A 58 -2.91 -3.89 19.78
N LYS A 59 -1.88 -3.44 19.06
CA LYS A 59 -0.52 -4.01 19.11
C LYS A 59 0.36 -3.40 20.22
N SER A 60 -0.23 -2.62 21.13
CA SER A 60 0.46 -1.98 22.26
C SER A 60 1.57 -1.01 21.82
N PHE A 61 1.43 -0.41 20.63
CA PHE A 61 2.24 0.74 20.25
C PHE A 61 1.66 2.02 20.85
N ILE A 62 2.53 2.98 21.11
CA ILE A 62 2.18 4.32 21.58
C ILE A 62 1.98 5.21 20.35
N VAL A 63 0.85 5.90 20.29
CA VAL A 63 0.63 6.98 19.31
C VAL A 63 1.25 8.25 19.89
N PHE A 64 2.21 8.84 19.17
CA PHE A 64 2.88 10.07 19.56
C PHE A 64 2.23 11.32 18.96
N ALA A 65 1.81 11.24 17.69
CA ALA A 65 1.16 12.33 16.99
C ALA A 65 0.31 11.84 15.82
N HIS A 66 -0.69 12.65 15.47
CA HIS A 66 -1.45 12.59 14.23
C HIS A 66 -1.33 13.97 13.56
N ILE A 67 -0.91 14.02 12.32
CA ILE A 67 -0.67 15.24 11.56
C ILE A 67 -1.56 15.21 10.31
N ASP A 68 -2.53 16.12 10.23
CA ASP A 68 -3.36 16.34 9.04
C ASP A 68 -2.66 17.39 8.16
N HIS A 69 -1.94 16.91 7.14
CA HIS A 69 -1.25 17.77 6.20
C HIS A 69 -2.23 18.54 5.30
N SER A 70 -3.39 17.98 5.00
CA SER A 70 -4.41 18.66 4.18
C SER A 70 -5.04 19.83 4.92
N ALA A 71 -5.32 19.68 6.21
CA ALA A 71 -5.78 20.81 7.04
C ALA A 71 -4.72 21.91 7.15
N GLN A 72 -3.46 21.55 7.37
CA GLN A 72 -2.36 22.51 7.40
C GLN A 72 -2.17 23.27 6.08
N ALA A 73 -2.32 22.57 4.95
CA ALA A 73 -2.27 23.21 3.63
C ALA A 73 -3.41 24.23 3.45
N ALA A 74 -4.62 23.92 3.93
CA ALA A 74 -5.77 24.81 3.86
C ALA A 74 -5.55 26.11 4.67
N GLU A 75 -4.85 26.05 5.82
CA GLU A 75 -4.52 27.23 6.62
C GLU A 75 -3.68 28.27 5.85
N VAL A 76 -2.93 27.84 4.86
CA VAL A 76 -2.11 28.72 3.99
C VAL A 76 -2.71 28.87 2.58
N ASN A 77 -3.99 28.55 2.42
CA ASN A 77 -4.74 28.62 1.15
C ASN A 77 -4.16 27.77 0.02
N LEU A 78 -3.57 26.62 0.33
CA LEU A 78 -3.12 25.61 -0.62
C LEU A 78 -4.06 24.39 -0.59
N GLY A 79 -4.38 23.86 -1.78
CA GLY A 79 -5.14 22.62 -1.90
C GLY A 79 -4.22 21.41 -1.76
N LEU A 80 -4.60 20.47 -0.90
CA LEU A 80 -3.98 19.16 -0.80
C LEU A 80 -5.07 18.10 -0.64
N LEU A 81 -5.00 17.02 -1.39
CA LEU A 81 -5.87 15.86 -1.18
C LEU A 81 -5.66 15.30 0.23
N PRO A 82 -6.63 14.56 0.78
CA PRO A 82 -6.49 13.94 2.10
C PRO A 82 -5.13 13.28 2.27
N THR A 83 -4.38 13.74 3.25
CA THR A 83 -3.00 13.30 3.52
C THR A 83 -2.74 13.41 5.01
N ASP A 84 -2.80 12.28 5.70
CA ASP A 84 -2.73 12.16 7.14
C ASP A 84 -1.56 11.28 7.57
N LEU A 85 -0.74 11.74 8.50
CA LEU A 85 0.40 11.02 9.04
C LEU A 85 0.17 10.61 10.49
N LEU A 86 0.24 9.31 10.78
CA LEU A 86 0.27 8.78 12.13
C LEU A 86 1.73 8.47 12.53
N ILE A 87 2.18 9.05 13.66
CA ILE A 87 3.50 8.80 14.26
C ILE A 87 3.32 7.92 15.48
N PHE A 88 3.94 6.74 15.49
CA PHE A 88 3.76 5.76 16.55
C PHE A 88 5.01 4.90 16.75
N GLY A 89 5.09 4.23 17.88
CA GLY A 89 6.25 3.38 18.15
C GLY A 89 6.17 2.65 19.49
N SER A 90 7.22 1.87 19.75
CA SER A 90 7.40 1.19 21.02
C SER A 90 8.85 1.32 21.49
N PRO A 91 9.10 1.78 22.73
CA PRO A 91 10.46 1.80 23.28
C PRO A 91 11.13 0.43 23.27
N LYS A 92 10.35 -0.67 23.45
CA LYS A 92 10.85 -2.03 23.39
C LYS A 92 11.43 -2.40 22.01
N GLY A 93 10.84 -1.87 20.93
CA GLY A 93 11.33 -2.08 19.56
C GLY A 93 12.42 -1.08 19.16
N GLY A 94 12.20 0.21 19.42
CA GLY A 94 13.10 1.26 18.95
C GLY A 94 14.42 1.34 19.70
N THR A 95 14.42 1.12 21.03
CA THR A 95 15.64 1.24 21.85
C THR A 95 16.75 0.28 21.44
N PRO A 96 16.51 -1.02 21.17
CA PRO A 96 17.56 -1.92 20.69
C PRO A 96 18.19 -1.45 19.38
N LEU A 97 17.39 -0.94 18.45
CA LEU A 97 17.88 -0.40 17.17
C LEU A 97 18.79 0.82 17.39
N MET A 98 18.34 1.78 18.20
CA MET A 98 19.14 2.97 18.52
C MET A 98 20.39 2.66 19.35
N ARG A 99 20.38 1.62 20.17
CA ARG A 99 21.60 1.16 20.89
C ARG A 99 22.62 0.57 19.93
N SER A 100 22.19 -0.08 18.89
CA SER A 100 23.06 -0.60 17.83
C SER A 100 23.61 0.54 16.96
N ASN A 101 22.75 1.49 16.56
CA ASN A 101 23.13 2.69 15.82
C ASN A 101 22.18 3.85 16.17
N GLN A 102 22.68 4.86 16.89
CA GLN A 102 21.87 6.00 17.37
C GLN A 102 21.25 6.80 16.22
N THR A 103 21.90 6.83 15.03
CA THR A 103 21.38 7.60 13.88
C THR A 103 20.03 7.06 13.37
N ILE A 104 19.67 5.80 13.66
CA ILE A 104 18.36 5.23 13.34
C ILE A 104 17.23 6.04 14.00
N GLY A 105 17.53 6.76 15.07
CA GLY A 105 16.56 7.63 15.76
C GLY A 105 15.95 8.72 14.89
N ILE A 106 16.59 9.11 13.76
CA ILE A 106 16.00 10.09 12.82
C ILE A 106 14.79 9.52 12.07
N ASP A 107 14.76 8.21 11.84
CA ASP A 107 13.67 7.51 11.17
C ASP A 107 12.62 6.98 12.15
N LEU A 108 12.92 7.02 13.46
CA LEU A 108 12.00 6.67 14.54
C LEU A 108 11.42 7.95 15.21
N PRO A 109 10.21 7.89 15.76
CA PRO A 109 9.26 6.77 15.76
C PRO A 109 8.81 6.37 14.35
N LEU A 110 8.20 5.17 14.22
CA LEU A 110 7.61 4.72 12.97
C LEU A 110 6.51 5.69 12.51
N LYS A 111 6.29 5.72 11.20
CA LYS A 111 5.31 6.59 10.57
C LYS A 111 4.49 5.79 9.56
N ALA A 112 3.19 6.05 9.50
CA ALA A 112 2.32 5.56 8.45
C ALA A 112 1.49 6.71 7.91
N LEU A 113 1.45 6.84 6.59
CA LEU A 113 0.73 7.87 5.85
C LEU A 113 -0.54 7.25 5.27
N VAL A 114 -1.69 7.84 5.52
CA VAL A 114 -2.93 7.56 4.80
C VAL A 114 -3.17 8.73 3.85
N TRP A 115 -3.34 8.43 2.57
CA TRP A 115 -3.48 9.46 1.55
C TRP A 115 -4.42 9.03 0.44
N GLN A 116 -4.98 10.03 -0.28
CA GLN A 116 -5.85 9.80 -1.42
C GLN A 116 -5.18 10.30 -2.69
N ASP A 117 -5.24 9.50 -3.75
CA ASP A 117 -4.75 9.92 -5.07
C ASP A 117 -5.80 10.72 -5.86
N GLU A 118 -5.38 11.25 -7.03
CA GLU A 118 -6.24 12.03 -7.91
C GLU A 118 -7.43 11.23 -8.48
N LYS A 119 -7.38 9.90 -8.42
CA LYS A 119 -8.46 9.00 -8.85
C LYS A 119 -9.45 8.70 -7.73
N GLY A 120 -9.21 9.22 -6.54
CA GLY A 120 -10.01 8.99 -5.35
C GLY A 120 -9.70 7.67 -4.62
N ALA A 121 -8.68 6.93 -5.02
CA ALA A 121 -8.25 5.75 -4.31
C ALA A 121 -7.49 6.12 -3.03
N THR A 122 -7.77 5.39 -1.95
CA THR A 122 -7.10 5.58 -0.65
C THR A 122 -5.94 4.60 -0.52
N TRP A 123 -4.82 5.08 0.00
CA TRP A 123 -3.58 4.34 0.16
C TRP A 123 -3.06 4.48 1.59
N LEU A 124 -2.40 3.43 2.07
CA LEU A 124 -1.59 3.44 3.29
C LEU A 124 -0.15 3.15 2.92
N SER A 125 0.77 4.04 3.32
CA SER A 125 2.20 3.91 3.05
C SER A 125 3.01 3.96 4.34
N TYR A 126 4.07 3.13 4.44
CA TYR A 126 5.02 3.17 5.54
C TYR A 126 6.41 2.71 5.10
N ASN A 127 7.46 3.12 5.81
CA ASN A 127 8.81 2.68 5.52
C ASN A 127 9.06 1.26 6.04
N ASP A 128 9.69 0.42 5.21
CA ASP A 128 10.15 -0.92 5.60
C ASP A 128 11.20 -0.82 6.72
N PRO A 129 11.01 -1.48 7.87
CA PRO A 129 11.98 -1.49 8.95
C PRO A 129 13.36 -2.04 8.54
N GLU A 130 13.41 -3.00 7.63
CA GLU A 130 14.69 -3.54 7.12
C GLU A 130 15.43 -2.47 6.31
N TRP A 131 14.72 -1.74 5.46
CA TRP A 131 15.29 -0.63 4.71
C TRP A 131 15.77 0.49 5.64
N ILE A 132 14.99 0.86 6.68
CA ILE A 132 15.44 1.85 7.66
C ILE A 132 16.79 1.44 8.27
N VAL A 133 16.92 0.21 8.72
CA VAL A 133 18.17 -0.28 9.32
C VAL A 133 19.32 -0.30 8.31
N GLN A 134 19.08 -0.76 7.08
CA GLN A 134 20.09 -0.79 6.02
C GLN A 134 20.61 0.61 5.65
N ARG A 135 19.70 1.60 5.57
CA ARG A 135 20.03 3.00 5.34
C ARG A 135 21.09 3.55 6.31
N HIS A 136 21.12 3.02 7.52
CA HIS A 136 22.05 3.40 8.57
C HIS A 136 23.29 2.47 8.68
N GLY A 137 23.56 1.66 7.65
CA GLY A 137 24.70 0.75 7.64
C GLY A 137 24.49 -0.56 8.37
N GLY A 138 23.23 -0.88 8.67
CA GLY A 138 22.83 -2.08 9.40
C GLY A 138 22.76 -1.86 10.93
N ALA A 139 22.20 -2.83 11.61
CA ALA A 139 22.04 -2.84 13.08
C ALA A 139 22.29 -4.27 13.59
N GLY A 140 23.55 -4.69 13.59
CA GLY A 140 23.96 -6.05 13.96
C GLY A 140 23.41 -6.49 15.32
N GLY A 141 22.92 -7.73 15.38
CA GLY A 141 22.31 -8.30 16.58
C GLY A 141 20.86 -7.85 16.86
N THR A 142 20.22 -7.14 15.88
CA THR A 142 18.83 -6.67 16.03
C THR A 142 17.87 -7.32 15.04
N GLU A 143 18.28 -8.33 14.30
CA GLU A 143 17.52 -8.97 13.21
C GLU A 143 16.15 -9.49 13.69
N ASN A 144 16.09 -10.07 14.89
CA ASN A 144 14.84 -10.52 15.47
C ASN A 144 13.91 -9.34 15.83
N THR A 145 14.47 -8.21 16.28
CA THR A 145 13.71 -7.00 16.58
C THR A 145 13.14 -6.39 15.29
N VAL A 146 13.95 -6.29 14.24
CA VAL A 146 13.53 -5.78 12.92
C VAL A 146 12.40 -6.65 12.37
N ARG A 147 12.55 -7.98 12.40
CA ARG A 147 11.52 -8.91 11.95
C ARG A 147 10.21 -8.73 12.72
N ALA A 148 10.28 -8.64 14.05
CA ALA A 148 9.10 -8.45 14.89
C ALA A 148 8.38 -7.13 14.59
N ILE A 149 9.11 -6.04 14.31
CA ILE A 149 8.55 -4.76 13.91
C ILE A 149 7.90 -4.88 12.52
N SER A 150 8.57 -5.52 11.55
CA SER A 150 8.05 -5.74 10.20
C SER A 150 6.76 -6.55 10.22
N ASP A 151 6.70 -7.63 10.99
CA ASP A 151 5.51 -8.46 11.12
C ASP A 151 4.35 -7.69 11.79
N ALA A 152 4.65 -6.87 12.80
CA ALA A 152 3.66 -6.03 13.44
C ALA A 152 3.10 -4.98 12.46
N LEU A 153 3.96 -4.30 11.68
CA LEU A 153 3.52 -3.33 10.68
C LEU A 153 2.68 -3.95 9.57
N LYS A 154 3.06 -5.13 9.07
CA LYS A 154 2.25 -5.88 8.09
C LYS A 154 0.86 -6.18 8.63
N ALA A 155 0.76 -6.65 9.88
CA ALA A 155 -0.52 -6.95 10.51
C ALA A 155 -1.37 -5.69 10.75
N ILE A 156 -0.75 -4.58 11.19
CA ILE A 156 -1.40 -3.28 11.38
C ILE A 156 -1.95 -2.78 10.05
N ALA A 157 -1.12 -2.77 9.00
CA ALA A 157 -1.51 -2.30 7.68
C ALA A 157 -2.64 -3.14 7.09
N ALA A 158 -2.56 -4.47 7.17
CA ALA A 158 -3.63 -5.37 6.72
C ALA A 158 -4.96 -5.07 7.45
N SER A 159 -4.92 -4.88 8.78
CA SER A 159 -6.12 -4.54 9.56
C SER A 159 -6.71 -3.18 9.18
N ALA A 160 -5.86 -2.20 8.85
CA ALA A 160 -6.29 -0.85 8.50
C ALA A 160 -6.90 -0.76 7.09
N THR A 161 -6.45 -1.62 6.16
CA THR A 161 -6.79 -1.53 4.72
C THR A 161 -7.78 -2.58 4.23
N SER A 162 -8.08 -3.63 5.04
CA SER A 162 -9.01 -4.71 4.66
C SER A 162 -10.43 -4.20 4.40
N ALA A 163 -11.15 -4.90 3.53
CA ALA A 163 -12.61 -4.81 3.46
C ALA A 163 -13.23 -5.33 4.78
N GLU A 164 -14.42 -4.85 5.12
CA GLU A 164 -15.24 -5.41 6.20
C GLU A 164 -15.75 -6.80 5.85
#